data_e2ef7da6625a58a4330c8c3e39449d15
#
_entry.id   e2ef7da6625a58a4330c8c3e39449d15
#
_cell.length_a   1.000
_cell.length_b   1.000
_cell.length_c   1.000
_cell.angle_alpha   90.00
_cell.angle_beta   90.00
_cell.angle_gamma   90.00
#
_symmetry.space_group_name_H-M   'P 1'
#
loop_
_entity.id
_entity.type
_entity.pdbx_description
1 polymer ?
#
loop_
_entity_poly.entity_id
_entity_poly.type
_entity_poly.pdbx_seq_one_letter_code
_entity_poly.pdbx_strand_id
1 'polypeptide(L)'
;MPAKKAKKATKKAVKRKSVKSVKYSYDFGQKTDGSSKLRELLGGKGANLAEMARIGLPVPPGFTITTDVCTYFYDHGRQYPKTLASEVKASVAQIEKEVGKKLGAAKNPLLLSVRSGARESMPGMMDTILNLGLNDKTVKALAKESG
;
A
#
# COMPACT_ATOMS: atom_id res chain seq x y z
N MET A 1 -71.75 -7.74 -6.78
CA MET A 1 -70.49 -8.10 -6.11
C MET A 1 -69.34 -7.53 -6.92
N PRO A 2 -68.62 -6.44 -6.52
CA PRO A 2 -67.52 -5.94 -7.27
C PRO A 2 -66.18 -6.50 -6.77
N ALA A 3 -65.34 -6.95 -7.68
CA ALA A 3 -64.02 -7.53 -7.45
C ALA A 3 -62.99 -6.47 -6.98
N LYS A 4 -62.26 -6.77 -5.90
CA LYS A 4 -61.17 -5.94 -5.34
C LYS A 4 -59.92 -6.05 -6.22
N LYS A 5 -59.52 -4.91 -6.84
CA LYS A 5 -58.22 -4.76 -7.50
C LYS A 5 -57.10 -4.64 -6.45
N ALA A 6 -56.20 -5.60 -6.41
CA ALA A 6 -54.97 -5.55 -5.61
C ALA A 6 -53.96 -4.60 -6.24
N LYS A 7 -53.58 -3.55 -5.49
CA LYS A 7 -52.50 -2.61 -5.86
C LYS A 7 -51.13 -3.27 -5.66
N LYS A 8 -50.42 -3.51 -6.75
CA LYS A 8 -49.02 -3.96 -6.77
C LYS A 8 -48.11 -2.80 -6.37
N ALA A 9 -47.56 -2.86 -5.15
CA ALA A 9 -46.57 -1.89 -4.67
C ALA A 9 -45.21 -2.19 -5.30
N THR A 10 -44.76 -1.35 -6.20
CA THR A 10 -43.44 -1.40 -6.82
C THR A 10 -42.40 -0.93 -5.81
N LYS A 11 -41.61 -1.86 -5.25
CA LYS A 11 -40.43 -1.54 -4.42
C LYS A 11 -39.34 -0.93 -5.32
N LYS A 12 -39.19 0.38 -5.25
CA LYS A 12 -38.09 1.12 -5.87
C LYS A 12 -36.80 0.76 -5.14
N ALA A 13 -35.93 -0.01 -5.78
CA ALA A 13 -34.61 -0.36 -5.27
C ALA A 13 -33.76 0.92 -5.20
N VAL A 14 -33.47 1.40 -4.00
CA VAL A 14 -32.55 2.49 -3.75
C VAL A 14 -31.16 1.99 -4.09
N LYS A 15 -30.60 2.43 -5.22
CA LYS A 15 -29.19 2.23 -5.58
C LYS A 15 -28.32 2.86 -4.50
N ARG A 16 -27.79 2.04 -3.58
CA ARG A 16 -26.75 2.47 -2.64
C ARG A 16 -25.56 2.94 -3.47
N LYS A 17 -25.28 4.24 -3.46
CA LYS A 17 -24.02 4.80 -3.96
C LYS A 17 -22.90 4.09 -3.19
N SER A 18 -22.02 3.35 -3.90
CA SER A 18 -20.83 2.78 -3.31
C SER A 18 -20.00 3.93 -2.73
N VAL A 19 -19.87 3.96 -1.42
CA VAL A 19 -18.90 4.81 -0.73
C VAL A 19 -17.54 4.36 -1.29
N LYS A 20 -16.84 5.24 -2.03
CA LYS A 20 -15.48 4.96 -2.50
C LYS A 20 -14.66 4.63 -1.25
N SER A 21 -14.21 3.40 -1.12
CA SER A 21 -13.31 3.01 -0.04
C SER A 21 -12.06 3.88 -0.12
N VAL A 22 -11.70 4.51 0.98
CA VAL A 22 -10.46 5.28 1.07
C VAL A 22 -9.29 4.33 0.84
N LYS A 23 -8.40 4.66 -0.06
CA LYS A 23 -7.21 3.88 -0.40
C LYS A 23 -6.02 4.40 0.40
N TYR A 24 -5.34 3.51 1.13
CA TYR A 24 -4.23 3.85 2.00
C TYR A 24 -2.86 3.37 1.51
N SER A 25 -2.81 2.50 0.50
CA SER A 25 -1.56 2.02 -0.10
C SER A 25 -1.53 2.28 -1.60
N TYR A 26 -0.44 2.86 -2.09
CA TYR A 26 -0.22 3.20 -3.50
C TYR A 26 1.05 2.52 -4.00
N ASP A 27 0.91 1.64 -4.99
CA ASP A 27 2.00 0.88 -5.56
C ASP A 27 2.78 1.70 -6.59
N PHE A 28 4.09 1.41 -6.71
CA PHE A 28 4.97 1.90 -7.77
C PHE A 28 5.90 0.77 -8.25
N GLY A 29 6.22 0.78 -9.54
CA GLY A 29 6.93 -0.28 -10.24
C GLY A 29 6.30 -0.52 -11.61
N GLN A 30 6.12 -1.77 -12.00
CA GLN A 30 5.44 -2.12 -13.26
C GLN A 30 3.99 -1.61 -13.29
N LYS A 31 3.32 -1.64 -12.14
CA LYS A 31 2.01 -1.00 -11.94
C LYS A 31 2.18 0.15 -10.97
N THR A 32 1.87 1.35 -11.42
CA THR A 32 2.00 2.56 -10.62
C THR A 32 0.66 3.25 -10.50
N ASP A 33 0.21 3.41 -9.25
CA ASP A 33 -1.07 4.05 -8.91
C ASP A 33 -0.94 5.54 -8.58
N GLY A 34 0.26 5.95 -8.15
CA GLY A 34 0.56 7.29 -7.70
C GLY A 34 1.07 8.22 -8.80
N SER A 35 1.26 9.48 -8.45
CA SER A 35 1.91 10.48 -9.30
C SER A 35 2.47 11.63 -8.45
N SER A 36 3.29 12.49 -9.07
CA SER A 36 3.80 13.72 -8.45
C SER A 36 2.70 14.66 -7.95
N LYS A 37 1.50 14.59 -8.53
CA LYS A 37 0.32 15.38 -8.13
C LYS A 37 -0.21 15.01 -6.75
N LEU A 38 0.08 13.81 -6.26
CA LEU A 38 -0.37 13.29 -4.97
C LEU A 38 0.65 13.53 -3.85
N ARG A 39 1.45 14.59 -3.93
CA ARG A 39 2.55 14.86 -2.99
C ARG A 39 2.09 15.00 -1.53
N GLU A 40 0.94 15.60 -1.28
CA GLU A 40 0.40 15.71 0.07
C GLU A 40 0.02 14.36 0.65
N LEU A 41 -0.53 13.48 -0.19
CA LEU A 41 -1.01 12.16 0.20
C LEU A 41 0.13 11.14 0.33
N LEU A 42 1.09 11.17 -0.59
CA LEU A 42 2.18 10.17 -0.66
C LEU A 42 3.48 10.66 0.00
N GLY A 43 3.53 11.90 0.42
CA GLY A 43 4.77 12.55 0.82
C GLY A 43 5.70 12.83 -0.37
N GLY A 44 6.75 13.64 -0.17
CA GLY A 44 7.66 13.99 -1.25
C GLY A 44 8.37 12.79 -1.87
N LYS A 45 8.87 11.86 -1.05
CA LYS A 45 9.57 10.65 -1.53
C LYS A 45 8.64 9.71 -2.30
N GLY A 46 7.45 9.42 -1.76
CA GLY A 46 6.49 8.52 -2.39
C GLY A 46 5.98 9.05 -3.73
N ALA A 47 5.63 10.33 -3.79
CA ALA A 47 5.18 10.98 -5.01
C ALA A 47 6.27 10.99 -6.10
N ASN A 48 7.53 11.26 -5.74
CA ASN A 48 8.64 11.25 -6.68
C ASN A 48 8.94 9.84 -7.19
N LEU A 49 8.96 8.81 -6.33
CA LEU A 49 9.15 7.42 -6.75
C LEU A 49 8.04 6.96 -7.72
N ALA A 50 6.79 7.30 -7.43
CA ALA A 50 5.68 7.01 -8.31
C ALA A 50 5.81 7.71 -9.67
N GLU A 51 6.24 8.99 -9.68
CA GLU A 51 6.45 9.71 -10.94
C GLU A 51 7.61 9.13 -11.75
N MET A 52 8.74 8.82 -11.10
CA MET A 52 9.89 8.19 -11.75
C MET A 52 9.50 6.87 -12.41
N ALA A 53 8.73 6.02 -11.72
CA ALA A 53 8.22 4.77 -12.28
C ALA A 53 7.29 5.02 -13.48
N ARG A 54 6.41 6.04 -13.41
CA ARG A 54 5.50 6.39 -14.50
C ARG A 54 6.20 6.86 -15.78
N ILE A 55 7.29 7.59 -15.65
CA ILE A 55 8.08 8.05 -16.81
C ILE A 55 9.08 7.01 -17.30
N GLY A 56 9.05 5.79 -16.76
CA GLY A 56 9.85 4.65 -17.20
C GLY A 56 11.27 4.59 -16.66
N LEU A 57 11.59 5.36 -15.62
CA LEU A 57 12.88 5.20 -14.95
C LEU A 57 12.93 3.88 -14.15
N PRO A 58 14.11 3.24 -14.06
CA PRO A 58 14.27 1.98 -13.35
C PRO A 58 14.20 2.21 -11.84
N VAL A 59 13.00 2.13 -11.29
CA VAL A 59 12.72 2.22 -9.86
C VAL A 59 12.41 0.81 -9.34
N PRO A 60 13.04 0.36 -8.24
CA PRO A 60 12.66 -0.89 -7.59
C PRO A 60 11.17 -0.87 -7.22
N PRO A 61 10.43 -1.97 -7.40
CA PRO A 61 9.02 -1.99 -7.05
C PRO A 61 8.81 -1.79 -5.55
N GLY A 62 7.74 -1.09 -5.21
CA GLY A 62 7.41 -0.77 -3.84
C GLY A 62 6.01 -0.20 -3.71
N PHE A 63 5.67 0.26 -2.53
CA PHE A 63 4.43 0.98 -2.27
C PHE A 63 4.61 2.06 -1.21
N THR A 64 3.73 3.03 -1.23
CA THR A 64 3.68 4.13 -0.27
C THR A 64 2.40 4.04 0.54
N ILE A 65 2.51 4.01 1.87
CA ILE A 65 1.39 4.19 2.79
C ILE A 65 1.11 5.70 2.88
N THR A 66 -0.15 6.10 2.75
CA THR A 66 -0.54 7.50 2.69
C THR A 66 -0.34 8.23 4.02
N THR A 67 -0.12 9.54 3.94
CA THR A 67 -0.02 10.42 5.12
C THR A 67 -1.31 10.43 5.94
N ASP A 68 -2.46 10.16 5.31
CA ASP A 68 -3.76 10.07 5.98
C ASP A 68 -3.82 8.95 7.03
N VAL A 69 -3.03 7.89 6.86
CA VAL A 69 -2.92 6.82 7.88
C VAL A 69 -2.34 7.37 9.18
N CYS A 70 -1.37 8.28 9.10
CA CYS A 70 -0.78 8.92 10.27
C CYS A 70 -1.83 9.76 11.00
N THR A 71 -2.57 10.60 10.27
CA THR A 71 -3.67 11.40 10.83
C THR A 71 -4.74 10.50 11.46
N TYR A 72 -5.19 9.47 10.72
CA TYR A 72 -6.15 8.51 11.23
C TYR A 72 -5.70 7.85 12.53
N PHE A 73 -4.42 7.43 12.62
CA PHE A 73 -3.86 6.76 13.79
C PHE A 73 -3.95 7.63 15.06
N TYR A 74 -3.62 8.92 14.95
CA TYR A 74 -3.71 9.82 16.10
C TYR A 74 -5.14 10.20 16.46
N ASP A 75 -6.00 10.40 15.48
CA ASP A 75 -7.41 10.76 15.68
C ASP A 75 -8.26 9.62 16.26
N HIS A 76 -7.81 8.35 16.06
CA HIS A 76 -8.56 7.15 16.46
C HIS A 76 -7.85 6.36 17.57
N GLY A 77 -7.23 7.05 18.54
CA GLY A 77 -6.66 6.41 19.72
C GLY A 77 -5.54 5.42 19.41
N ARG A 78 -4.68 5.74 18.44
CA ARG A 78 -3.55 4.91 17.96
C ARG A 78 -3.98 3.58 17.33
N GLN A 79 -5.10 3.59 16.65
CA GLN A 79 -5.58 2.46 15.86
C GLN A 79 -5.40 2.71 14.36
N TYR A 80 -5.04 1.67 13.64
CA TYR A 80 -4.92 1.74 12.18
C TYR A 80 -6.28 1.57 11.47
N PRO A 81 -6.45 2.12 10.26
CA PRO A 81 -7.62 1.84 9.44
C PRO A 81 -7.78 0.32 9.21
N LYS A 82 -9.00 -0.19 9.33
CA LYS A 82 -9.30 -1.64 9.22
C LYS A 82 -8.84 -2.26 7.89
N THR A 83 -8.86 -1.49 6.80
CA THR A 83 -8.48 -1.96 5.46
C THR A 83 -6.97 -1.93 5.24
N LEU A 84 -6.20 -1.17 6.02
CA LEU A 84 -4.77 -0.98 5.81
C LEU A 84 -3.99 -2.30 5.76
N ALA A 85 -4.25 -3.21 6.70
CA ALA A 85 -3.53 -4.49 6.76
C ALA A 85 -3.72 -5.34 5.49
N SER A 86 -4.95 -5.35 4.93
CA SER A 86 -5.25 -6.06 3.69
C SER A 86 -4.60 -5.39 2.47
N GLU A 87 -4.58 -4.06 2.43
CA GLU A 87 -3.92 -3.30 1.36
C GLU A 87 -2.40 -3.52 1.37
N VAL A 88 -1.77 -3.41 2.54
CA VAL A 88 -0.32 -3.69 2.69
C VAL A 88 0.02 -5.11 2.27
N LYS A 89 -0.78 -6.10 2.67
CA LYS A 89 -0.58 -7.48 2.25
C LYS A 89 -0.68 -7.67 0.74
N ALA A 90 -1.61 -6.99 0.09
CA ALA A 90 -1.76 -7.03 -1.36
C ALA A 90 -0.56 -6.36 -2.07
N SER A 91 -0.08 -5.21 -1.57
CA SER A 91 1.09 -4.52 -2.11
C SER A 91 2.38 -5.35 -1.94
N VAL A 92 2.58 -6.00 -0.80
CA VAL A 92 3.71 -6.93 -0.60
C VAL A 92 3.64 -8.08 -1.60
N ALA A 93 2.48 -8.71 -1.79
CA ALA A 93 2.30 -9.79 -2.76
C ALA A 93 2.59 -9.32 -4.20
N GLN A 94 2.27 -8.07 -4.53
CA GLN A 94 2.60 -7.49 -5.83
C GLN A 94 4.12 -7.36 -6.01
N ILE A 95 4.84 -6.85 -5.00
CA ILE A 95 6.32 -6.77 -5.02
C ILE A 95 6.94 -8.16 -5.16
N GLU A 96 6.47 -9.14 -4.37
CA GLU A 96 6.93 -10.52 -4.44
C GLU A 96 6.81 -11.09 -5.86
N LYS A 97 5.69 -10.80 -6.52
CA LYS A 97 5.43 -11.23 -7.90
C LYS A 97 6.37 -10.55 -8.90
N GLU A 98 6.62 -9.25 -8.75
CA GLU A 98 7.47 -8.48 -9.66
C GLU A 98 8.95 -8.87 -9.53
N VAL A 99 9.41 -9.10 -8.29
CA VAL A 99 10.81 -9.41 -8.00
C VAL A 99 11.10 -10.92 -8.09
N GLY A 100 10.07 -11.77 -8.02
CA GLY A 100 10.25 -13.23 -8.00
C GLY A 100 10.82 -13.78 -6.68
N LYS A 101 10.71 -13.02 -5.58
CA LYS A 101 11.19 -13.38 -4.24
C LYS A 101 10.06 -13.29 -3.24
N LYS A 102 10.17 -14.00 -2.11
CA LYS A 102 9.15 -13.95 -1.04
C LYS A 102 9.74 -13.41 0.25
N LEU A 103 8.97 -12.57 0.93
CA LEU A 103 9.30 -12.05 2.25
C LEU A 103 9.35 -13.21 3.27
N GLY A 104 10.48 -13.32 3.99
CA GLY A 104 10.68 -14.39 4.97
C GLY A 104 10.94 -15.79 4.40
N ALA A 105 11.19 -15.94 3.11
CA ALA A 105 11.53 -17.22 2.50
C ALA A 105 12.87 -17.76 3.02
N ALA A 106 12.96 -19.09 3.16
CA ALA A 106 14.19 -19.77 3.58
C ALA A 106 15.27 -19.82 2.49
N LYS A 107 14.92 -19.51 1.23
CA LYS A 107 15.84 -19.41 0.09
C LYS A 107 15.53 -18.13 -0.65
N ASN A 108 16.58 -17.39 -1.05
CA ASN A 108 16.49 -16.13 -1.79
C ASN A 108 15.41 -15.19 -1.24
N PRO A 109 15.48 -14.78 0.04
CA PRO A 109 14.43 -13.99 0.68
C PRO A 109 14.31 -12.60 0.04
N LEU A 110 13.08 -12.09 -0.01
CA LEU A 110 12.84 -10.69 -0.33
C LEU A 110 13.27 -9.83 0.86
N LEU A 111 14.12 -8.86 0.60
CA LEU A 111 14.51 -7.84 1.58
C LEU A 111 13.96 -6.49 1.14
N LEU A 112 13.33 -5.78 2.06
CA LEU A 112 12.71 -4.48 1.83
C LEU A 112 13.40 -3.40 2.64
N SER A 113 13.41 -2.18 2.11
CA SER A 113 13.77 -0.99 2.88
C SER A 113 12.51 -0.19 3.17
N VAL A 114 12.24 0.08 4.45
CA VAL A 114 11.14 0.93 4.88
C VAL A 114 11.68 2.31 5.18
N ARG A 115 11.15 3.29 4.49
CA ARG A 115 11.56 4.69 4.64
C ARG A 115 10.36 5.51 5.08
N SER A 116 10.56 6.34 6.09
CA SER A 116 9.57 7.30 6.49
C SER A 116 9.48 8.43 5.46
N GLY A 117 8.25 8.83 5.15
CA GLY A 117 7.94 9.97 4.29
C GLY A 117 7.19 11.04 5.07
N ALA A 118 7.61 12.29 4.92
CA ALA A 118 6.86 13.45 5.40
C ALA A 118 6.49 14.33 4.21
N ARG A 119 5.50 15.20 4.39
CA ARG A 119 5.15 16.21 3.39
C ARG A 119 6.34 17.11 3.10
N GLU A 120 7.08 17.45 4.15
CA GLU A 120 8.37 18.13 4.08
C GLU A 120 9.42 17.23 4.74
N SER A 121 10.55 17.06 4.08
CA SER A 121 11.61 16.17 4.53
C SER A 121 12.91 16.93 4.69
N MET A 122 13.53 16.82 5.86
CA MET A 122 14.88 17.29 6.13
C MET A 122 15.82 16.09 6.37
N PRO A 123 17.10 16.21 6.01
CA PRO A 123 18.10 15.18 6.32
C PRO A 123 18.13 14.86 7.82
N GLY A 124 18.14 13.57 8.17
CA GLY A 124 18.22 13.12 9.56
C GLY A 124 16.91 13.19 10.36
N MET A 125 15.81 13.66 9.75
CA MET A 125 14.55 13.85 10.48
C MET A 125 13.80 12.52 10.78
N MET A 126 14.02 11.49 9.98
CA MET A 126 13.28 10.22 10.07
C MET A 126 14.18 9.03 9.78
N ASP A 127 13.93 7.94 10.48
CA ASP A 127 14.68 6.69 10.36
C ASP A 127 14.35 5.93 9.07
N THR A 128 15.32 5.14 8.64
CA THR A 128 15.16 4.12 7.58
C THR A 128 15.43 2.76 8.17
N ILE A 129 14.52 1.82 7.97
CA ILE A 129 14.72 0.41 8.32
C ILE A 129 15.20 -0.30 7.07
N LEU A 130 16.43 -0.78 7.10
CA LEU A 130 17.03 -1.54 6.01
C LEU A 130 16.83 -3.05 6.24
N ASN A 131 16.80 -3.80 5.12
CA ASN A 131 16.78 -5.26 5.12
C ASN A 131 15.64 -5.87 5.96
N LEU A 132 14.46 -5.24 5.95
CA LEU A 132 13.27 -5.85 6.53
C LEU A 132 13.01 -7.20 5.85
N GLY A 133 12.84 -8.25 6.66
CA GLY A 133 12.75 -9.64 6.20
C GLY A 133 14.00 -10.45 6.54
N LEU A 134 15.09 -9.80 7.01
CA LEU A 134 16.25 -10.49 7.52
C LEU A 134 16.02 -10.92 8.98
N ASN A 135 16.26 -12.21 9.26
CA ASN A 135 16.21 -12.82 10.58
C ASN A 135 17.19 -14.02 10.64
N ASP A 136 17.30 -14.69 11.78
CA ASP A 136 18.26 -15.80 11.99
C ASP A 136 18.13 -16.93 10.98
N LYS A 137 16.96 -17.15 10.42
CA LYS A 137 16.73 -18.17 9.38
C LYS A 137 17.11 -17.65 7.99
N THR A 138 16.67 -16.43 7.65
CA THR A 138 16.91 -15.86 6.33
C THR A 138 18.34 -15.39 6.14
N VAL A 139 19.06 -14.99 7.20
CA VAL A 139 20.49 -14.64 7.13
C VAL A 139 21.34 -15.85 6.78
N LYS A 140 21.03 -17.03 7.33
CA LYS A 140 21.73 -18.28 6.98
C LYS A 140 21.49 -18.69 5.53
N ALA A 141 20.29 -18.43 5.01
CA ALA A 141 19.99 -18.66 3.60
C ALA A 141 20.78 -17.72 2.70
N LEU A 142 20.82 -16.45 3.02
CA LEU A 142 21.57 -15.45 2.27
C LEU A 142 23.07 -15.72 2.27
N ALA A 143 23.65 -16.10 3.43
CA ALA A 143 25.05 -16.46 3.55
C ALA A 143 25.45 -17.67 2.68
N LYS A 144 24.55 -18.64 2.52
CA LYS A 144 24.79 -19.80 1.63
C LYS A 144 24.74 -19.45 0.14
N GLU A 145 24.01 -18.40 -0.22
CA GLU A 145 23.89 -17.95 -1.61
C GLU A 145 25.00 -16.98 -2.02
N SER A 146 25.54 -16.23 -1.06
CA SER A 146 26.60 -15.24 -1.32
C SER A 146 28.03 -15.79 -1.22
N GLY A 147 28.21 -17.00 -0.71
CA GLY A 147 29.52 -17.65 -0.55
C GLY A 147 30.17 -17.28 0.77
#